data_c8d3e4d0758930b3b27ab9e899397723
#
_entry.id   c8d3e4d0758930b3b27ab9e899397723
#
_cell.length_a   1.000
_cell.length_b   1.000
_cell.length_c   1.000
_cell.angle_alpha   90.00
_cell.angle_beta   90.00
_cell.angle_gamma   90.00
#
_symmetry.space_group_name_H-M   'P 1'
#
loop_
_entity.id
_entity.type
_entity.pdbx_description
1 polymer ?
#
loop_
_entity_poly.entity_id
_entity_poly.type
_entity_poly.pdbx_seq_one_letter_code
_entity_poly.pdbx_strand_id
1 'polypeptide(L)'
;MIPKRVKQFYMNVTDVMKKEDYNYVTEILNKEELSLFTKLLKSEQKHCVRIAKEIEYIIDNKEIDNIEIIKNKERLKKAALLHDIGKTRKKLNVIDKSIIVILNNLTKGELIKLEKSKKIQCYYRHSEYSYEILKDMIDDKLILDVARNHHKDNKNDIVSFFKTIDDKN
;
A
#
# COMPACT_ATOMS: atom_id res chain seq x y z
N MET A 1 15.03 -8.21 19.83
CA MET A 1 13.86 -7.94 18.95
C MET A 1 14.35 -7.22 17.69
N ILE A 2 14.07 -7.72 16.48
CA ILE A 2 14.52 -7.09 15.23
C ILE A 2 13.74 -5.78 15.01
N PRO A 3 14.41 -4.63 14.76
CA PRO A 3 13.72 -3.38 14.50
C PRO A 3 12.73 -3.52 13.33
N LYS A 4 11.54 -2.92 13.45
CA LYS A 4 10.44 -3.00 12.47
C LYS A 4 10.91 -2.72 11.02
N ARG A 5 11.71 -1.67 10.81
CA ARG A 5 12.24 -1.30 9.48
C ARG A 5 13.20 -2.35 8.89
N VAL A 6 13.96 -3.05 9.73
CA VAL A 6 14.85 -4.14 9.30
C VAL A 6 14.00 -5.34 8.85
N LYS A 7 12.93 -5.65 9.57
CA LYS A 7 11.98 -6.69 9.17
C LYS A 7 11.32 -6.35 7.82
N GLN A 8 10.82 -5.13 7.67
CA GLN A 8 10.20 -4.66 6.41
C GLN A 8 11.21 -4.68 5.25
N PHE A 9 12.46 -4.27 5.48
CA PHE A 9 13.53 -4.36 4.47
C PHE A 9 13.75 -5.81 4.03
N TYR A 10 13.90 -6.72 4.98
CA TYR A 10 14.11 -8.15 4.69
C TYR A 10 12.93 -8.73 3.90
N MET A 11 11.70 -8.47 4.33
CA MET A 11 10.49 -8.90 3.62
C MET A 11 10.45 -8.35 2.19
N ASN A 12 10.78 -7.08 1.97
CA ASN A 12 10.79 -6.47 0.63
C ASN A 12 11.87 -7.03 -0.30
N VAL A 13 12.94 -7.61 0.25
CA VAL A 13 14.03 -8.22 -0.54
C VAL A 13 13.76 -9.70 -0.83
N THR A 14 13.17 -10.42 0.12
CA THR A 14 13.05 -11.89 0.06
C THR A 14 11.68 -12.37 -0.41
N ASP A 15 10.64 -11.57 -0.24
CA ASP A 15 9.29 -11.97 -0.61
C ASP A 15 9.07 -11.94 -2.12
N VAL A 16 8.67 -13.07 -2.66
CA VAL A 16 8.38 -13.24 -4.08
C VAL A 16 6.91 -13.58 -4.28
N MET A 17 6.30 -13.01 -5.31
CA MET A 17 4.96 -13.38 -5.76
C MET A 17 4.92 -14.85 -6.20
N LYS A 18 4.04 -15.64 -5.59
CA LYS A 18 3.80 -17.04 -5.92
C LYS A 18 2.56 -17.17 -6.82
N LYS A 19 2.35 -18.35 -7.41
CA LYS A 19 1.19 -18.62 -8.26
C LYS A 19 -0.13 -18.38 -7.53
N GLU A 20 -0.21 -18.79 -6.26
CA GLU A 20 -1.39 -18.58 -5.42
C GLU A 20 -1.68 -17.10 -5.17
N ASP A 21 -0.65 -16.26 -5.10
CA ASP A 21 -0.82 -14.82 -4.96
C ASP A 21 -1.42 -14.20 -6.23
N TYR A 22 -0.97 -14.65 -7.41
CA TYR A 22 -1.55 -14.18 -8.68
C TYR A 22 -3.00 -14.62 -8.84
N ASN A 23 -3.33 -15.87 -8.49
CA ASN A 23 -4.71 -16.33 -8.50
C ASN A 23 -5.58 -15.46 -7.59
N TYR A 24 -5.14 -15.23 -6.33
CA TYR A 24 -5.83 -14.37 -5.38
C TYR A 24 -6.09 -12.96 -5.93
N VAL A 25 -5.11 -12.36 -6.58
CA VAL A 25 -5.24 -11.02 -7.18
C VAL A 25 -6.24 -11.03 -8.34
N THR A 26 -6.22 -12.06 -9.19
CA THR A 26 -7.13 -12.17 -10.36
C THR A 26 -8.58 -12.45 -9.97
N GLU A 27 -8.84 -12.98 -8.79
CA GLU A 27 -10.20 -13.15 -8.25
C GLU A 27 -10.80 -11.83 -7.76
N ILE A 28 -9.97 -10.85 -7.37
CA ILE A 28 -10.41 -9.57 -6.77
C ILE A 28 -10.42 -8.44 -7.79
N LEU A 29 -9.40 -8.35 -8.65
CA LEU A 29 -9.21 -7.26 -9.58
C LEU A 29 -9.78 -7.57 -10.96
N ASN A 30 -10.45 -6.57 -11.56
CA ASN A 30 -10.82 -6.64 -12.97
C ASN A 30 -9.58 -6.49 -13.89
N LYS A 31 -9.77 -6.62 -15.21
CA LYS A 31 -8.66 -6.59 -16.19
C LYS A 31 -7.86 -5.28 -16.18
N GLU A 32 -8.54 -4.15 -16.02
CA GLU A 32 -7.91 -2.83 -16.04
C GLU A 32 -7.12 -2.59 -14.74
N GLU A 33 -7.72 -2.92 -13.60
CA GLU A 33 -7.10 -2.86 -12.29
C GLU A 33 -5.88 -3.78 -12.19
N LEU A 34 -6.00 -5.00 -12.73
CA LEU A 34 -4.90 -5.97 -12.81
C LEU A 34 -3.75 -5.45 -13.68
N SER A 35 -4.07 -4.79 -14.80
CA SER A 35 -3.06 -4.15 -15.66
C SER A 35 -2.27 -3.07 -14.90
N LEU A 36 -2.91 -2.29 -14.03
CA LEU A 36 -2.22 -1.33 -13.16
C LEU A 36 -1.39 -2.03 -12.10
N PHE A 37 -1.97 -2.98 -11.39
CA PHE A 37 -1.29 -3.73 -10.33
C PHE A 37 0.01 -4.39 -10.81
N THR A 38 0.00 -4.97 -12.01
CA THR A 38 1.18 -5.62 -12.58
C THR A 38 2.31 -4.67 -12.95
N LYS A 39 2.06 -3.35 -13.02
CA LYS A 39 3.10 -2.32 -13.21
C LYS A 39 3.93 -2.04 -11.95
N LEU A 40 3.42 -2.39 -10.78
CA LEU A 40 4.17 -2.32 -9.52
C LEU A 40 5.41 -3.23 -9.55
N LEU A 41 6.43 -2.92 -8.75
CA LEU A 41 7.54 -3.85 -8.51
C LEU A 41 7.02 -5.12 -7.83
N LYS A 42 7.68 -6.27 -8.07
CA LYS A 42 7.25 -7.55 -7.50
C LYS A 42 7.17 -7.53 -5.97
N SER A 43 8.10 -6.83 -5.32
CA SER A 43 8.06 -6.64 -3.86
C SER A 43 6.87 -5.79 -3.41
N GLU A 44 6.45 -4.80 -4.19
CA GLU A 44 5.28 -3.97 -3.90
C GLU A 44 3.98 -4.75 -4.15
N GLN A 45 3.92 -5.54 -5.23
CA GLN A 45 2.81 -6.47 -5.48
C GLN A 45 2.63 -7.41 -4.28
N LYS A 46 3.73 -8.01 -3.80
CA LYS A 46 3.69 -8.94 -2.67
C LYS A 46 3.29 -8.25 -1.36
N HIS A 47 3.74 -7.01 -1.12
CA HIS A 47 3.31 -6.19 0.00
C HIS A 47 1.79 -5.97 -0.04
N CYS A 48 1.24 -5.54 -1.16
CA CYS A 48 -0.21 -5.36 -1.32
C CYS A 48 -1.01 -6.65 -1.05
N VAL A 49 -0.52 -7.78 -1.55
CA VAL A 49 -1.14 -9.10 -1.31
C VAL A 49 -1.08 -9.48 0.17
N ARG A 50 0.03 -9.22 0.88
CA ARG A 50 0.12 -9.49 2.32
C ARG A 50 -0.92 -8.71 3.11
N ILE A 51 -1.07 -7.42 2.82
CA ILE A 51 -2.07 -6.57 3.47
C ILE A 51 -3.47 -7.11 3.21
N ALA A 52 -3.81 -7.44 1.95
CA ALA A 52 -5.12 -7.97 1.60
C ALA A 52 -5.43 -9.29 2.34
N LYS A 53 -4.46 -10.20 2.41
CA LYS A 53 -4.60 -11.48 3.14
C LYS A 53 -4.66 -11.29 4.66
N GLU A 54 -3.93 -10.32 5.23
CA GLU A 54 -3.99 -10.01 6.67
C GLU A 54 -5.34 -9.42 7.04
N ILE A 55 -5.90 -8.52 6.22
CA ILE A 55 -7.27 -7.99 6.40
C ILE A 55 -8.28 -9.14 6.40
N GLU A 56 -8.22 -10.02 5.41
CA GLU A 56 -9.09 -11.19 5.31
C GLU A 56 -8.97 -12.09 6.54
N TYR A 57 -7.75 -12.40 6.97
CA TYR A 57 -7.48 -13.22 8.14
C TYR A 57 -8.06 -12.62 9.43
N ILE A 58 -7.84 -11.32 9.70
CA ILE A 58 -8.34 -10.62 10.90
C ILE A 58 -9.86 -10.67 10.96
N ILE A 59 -10.54 -10.43 9.82
CA ILE A 59 -11.99 -10.41 9.76
C ILE A 59 -12.56 -11.83 9.91
N ASP A 60 -11.99 -12.81 9.22
CA ASP A 60 -12.51 -14.20 9.23
C ASP A 60 -12.30 -14.90 10.56
N ASN A 61 -11.22 -14.56 11.28
CA ASN A 61 -10.94 -15.10 12.61
C ASN A 61 -11.58 -14.26 13.73
N LYS A 62 -12.43 -13.28 13.39
CA LYS A 62 -13.14 -12.43 14.36
C LYS A 62 -12.21 -11.71 15.33
N GLU A 63 -11.03 -11.31 14.86
CA GLU A 63 -10.08 -10.53 15.66
C GLU A 63 -10.48 -9.04 15.77
N ILE A 64 -11.59 -8.66 15.14
CA ILE A 64 -12.17 -7.31 15.17
C ILE A 64 -13.71 -7.39 15.26
N ASP A 65 -14.30 -6.49 16.07
CA ASP A 65 -15.75 -6.42 16.30
C ASP A 65 -16.42 -5.25 15.53
N ASN A 66 -15.65 -4.45 14.81
CA ASN A 66 -16.19 -3.28 14.10
C ASN A 66 -17.00 -3.74 12.88
N ILE A 67 -18.32 -3.59 12.98
CA ILE A 67 -19.28 -4.03 11.95
C ILE A 67 -19.03 -3.36 10.61
N GLU A 68 -18.63 -2.09 10.59
CA GLU A 68 -18.37 -1.37 9.33
C GLU A 68 -17.12 -1.91 8.63
N ILE A 69 -16.08 -2.28 9.37
CA ILE A 69 -14.90 -2.92 8.80
C ILE A 69 -15.27 -4.30 8.23
N ILE A 70 -16.02 -5.10 9.00
CA ILE A 70 -16.44 -6.44 8.60
C ILE A 70 -17.28 -6.41 7.31
N LYS A 71 -18.27 -5.52 7.22
CA LYS A 71 -19.13 -5.34 6.02
C LYS A 71 -18.34 -4.92 4.77
N ASN A 72 -17.22 -4.24 4.95
CA ASN A 72 -16.41 -3.74 3.86
C ASN A 72 -15.21 -4.63 3.50
N LYS A 73 -15.17 -5.89 3.95
CA LYS A 73 -14.06 -6.84 3.74
C LYS A 73 -13.56 -6.86 2.29
N GLU A 74 -14.44 -7.12 1.33
CA GLU A 74 -14.05 -7.25 -0.09
C GLU A 74 -13.53 -5.91 -0.66
N ARG A 75 -14.13 -4.80 -0.26
CA ARG A 75 -13.68 -3.47 -0.66
C ARG A 75 -12.30 -3.15 -0.07
N LEU A 76 -12.05 -3.55 1.18
CA LEU A 76 -10.75 -3.38 1.84
C LEU A 76 -9.65 -4.25 1.22
N LYS A 77 -9.97 -5.49 0.84
CA LYS A 77 -9.05 -6.36 0.09
C LYS A 77 -8.66 -5.72 -1.25
N LYS A 78 -9.64 -5.20 -1.98
CA LYS A 78 -9.41 -4.48 -3.24
C LYS A 78 -8.58 -3.22 -3.02
N ALA A 79 -8.93 -2.42 -2.00
CA ALA A 79 -8.16 -1.25 -1.62
C ALA A 79 -6.69 -1.61 -1.30
N ALA A 80 -6.46 -2.73 -0.60
CA ALA A 80 -5.12 -3.20 -0.28
C ALA A 80 -4.29 -3.54 -1.53
N LEU A 81 -4.92 -4.09 -2.56
CA LEU A 81 -4.22 -4.38 -3.82
C LEU A 81 -3.89 -3.11 -4.62
N LEU A 82 -4.64 -2.03 -4.44
CA LEU A 82 -4.55 -0.83 -5.28
C LEU A 82 -3.98 0.41 -4.58
N HIS A 83 -3.85 0.43 -3.24
CA HIS A 83 -3.47 1.63 -2.50
C HIS A 83 -2.14 2.26 -2.95
N ASP A 84 -1.22 1.43 -3.40
CA ASP A 84 0.15 1.80 -3.75
C ASP A 84 0.41 2.01 -5.26
N ILE A 85 -0.62 1.99 -6.10
CA ILE A 85 -0.51 2.13 -7.57
C ILE A 85 0.25 3.41 -7.97
N GLY A 86 0.20 4.46 -7.19
CA GLY A 86 0.97 5.69 -7.42
C GLY A 86 2.48 5.49 -7.50
N LYS A 87 3.02 4.43 -6.90
CA LYS A 87 4.45 4.05 -7.01
C LYS A 87 4.85 3.70 -8.44
N THR A 88 3.89 3.40 -9.32
CA THR A 88 4.15 3.16 -10.76
C THR A 88 4.65 4.40 -11.49
N ARG A 89 4.37 5.63 -11.01
CA ARG A 89 4.88 6.87 -11.61
C ARG A 89 6.40 6.96 -11.59
N LYS A 90 7.04 6.43 -10.54
CA LYS A 90 8.50 6.29 -10.45
C LYS A 90 8.86 5.10 -9.58
N LYS A 91 9.29 4.02 -10.20
CA LYS A 91 9.74 2.83 -9.48
C LYS A 91 10.94 3.15 -8.61
N LEU A 92 10.84 2.84 -7.33
CA LEU A 92 11.90 2.99 -6.33
C LEU A 92 12.31 1.60 -5.89
N ASN A 93 13.56 1.23 -6.18
CA ASN A 93 14.11 -0.02 -5.66
C ASN A 93 14.39 0.11 -4.14
N VAL A 94 14.77 -1.00 -3.51
CA VAL A 94 15.00 -1.04 -2.06
C VAL A 94 16.14 -0.09 -1.64
N ILE A 95 17.16 0.04 -2.48
CA ILE A 95 18.30 0.94 -2.24
C ILE A 95 17.83 2.40 -2.29
N ASP A 96 17.03 2.78 -3.30
CA ASP A 96 16.45 4.12 -3.40
C ASP A 96 15.65 4.48 -2.14
N LYS A 97 14.77 3.57 -1.70
CA LYS A 97 13.96 3.76 -0.49
C LYS A 97 14.84 3.91 0.76
N SER A 98 15.87 3.07 0.90
CA SER A 98 16.80 3.15 2.04
C SER A 98 17.55 4.47 2.07
N ILE A 99 18.07 4.93 0.93
CA ILE A 99 18.76 6.23 0.82
C ILE A 99 17.81 7.38 1.19
N ILE A 100 16.57 7.37 0.68
CA ILE A 100 15.58 8.40 1.01
C ILE A 100 15.27 8.42 2.51
N VAL A 101 15.11 7.26 3.14
CA VAL A 101 14.87 7.17 4.59
C VAL A 101 16.04 7.73 5.40
N ILE A 102 17.29 7.40 5.03
CA ILE A 102 18.49 7.91 5.70
C ILE A 102 18.57 9.43 5.54
N LEU A 103 18.42 9.94 4.32
CA LEU A 103 18.45 11.36 4.04
C LEU A 103 17.32 12.11 4.73
N ASN A 104 16.12 11.53 4.80
CA ASN A 104 14.99 12.12 5.50
C ASN A 104 15.28 12.29 7.01
N ASN A 105 15.91 11.29 7.62
CA ASN A 105 16.32 11.36 9.03
C ASN A 105 17.40 12.42 9.25
N LEU A 106 18.41 12.49 8.36
CA LEU A 106 19.47 13.49 8.43
C LEU A 106 18.96 14.93 8.24
N THR A 107 17.97 15.10 7.34
CA THR A 107 17.36 16.42 7.05
C THR A 107 16.17 16.74 7.98
N LYS A 108 15.90 15.91 8.98
CA LYS A 108 14.77 16.07 9.91
C LYS A 108 13.41 16.25 9.18
N GLY A 109 13.22 15.55 8.07
CA GLY A 109 11.98 15.60 7.28
C GLY A 109 11.97 16.66 6.17
N GLU A 110 12.99 17.51 6.05
CA GLU A 110 13.02 18.56 5.01
C GLU A 110 13.31 18.06 3.60
N LEU A 111 13.63 16.76 3.46
CA LEU A 111 13.91 16.15 2.15
C LEU A 111 12.72 16.30 1.16
N ILE A 112 11.50 16.37 1.68
CA ILE A 112 10.29 16.61 0.88
C ILE A 112 10.33 17.90 0.07
N LYS A 113 11.10 18.89 0.51
CA LYS A 113 11.28 20.19 -0.18
C LYS A 113 12.07 20.08 -1.50
N LEU A 114 12.72 18.94 -1.76
CA LEU A 114 13.43 18.70 -3.03
C LEU A 114 12.44 18.33 -4.15
N GLU A 115 11.67 19.31 -4.61
CA GLU A 115 10.61 19.16 -5.60
C GLU A 115 11.11 18.66 -6.97
N LYS A 116 12.35 18.94 -7.33
CA LYS A 116 12.94 18.51 -8.61
C LYS A 116 13.21 17.01 -8.70
N SER A 117 13.31 16.31 -7.57
CA SER A 117 13.59 14.87 -7.56
C SER A 117 12.31 14.03 -7.69
N LYS A 118 12.07 13.47 -8.88
CA LYS A 118 10.93 12.56 -9.12
C LYS A 118 10.90 11.36 -8.16
N LYS A 119 12.05 10.86 -7.71
CA LYS A 119 12.15 9.76 -6.74
C LYS A 119 11.62 10.19 -5.37
N ILE A 120 12.08 11.36 -4.89
CA ILE A 120 11.66 11.91 -3.60
C ILE A 120 10.17 12.23 -3.64
N GLN A 121 9.70 12.90 -4.69
CA GLN A 121 8.28 13.21 -4.85
C GLN A 121 7.41 11.93 -4.87
N CYS A 122 7.82 10.89 -5.58
CA CYS A 122 7.10 9.63 -5.59
C CYS A 122 7.08 8.98 -4.20
N TYR A 123 8.18 8.99 -3.47
CA TYR A 123 8.25 8.44 -2.12
C TYR A 123 7.22 9.09 -1.17
N TYR A 124 7.08 10.41 -1.19
CA TYR A 124 6.19 11.13 -0.28
C TYR A 124 4.75 11.24 -0.78
N ARG A 125 4.53 11.26 -2.09
CA ARG A 125 3.22 11.57 -2.70
C ARG A 125 2.57 10.39 -3.40
N HIS A 126 3.09 9.16 -3.25
CA HIS A 126 2.52 8.01 -3.95
C HIS A 126 1.04 7.77 -3.59
N SER A 127 0.61 8.07 -2.38
CA SER A 127 -0.80 7.97 -1.98
C SER A 127 -1.70 8.95 -2.76
N GLU A 128 -1.26 10.19 -2.94
CA GLU A 128 -1.96 11.16 -3.78
C GLU A 128 -1.95 10.71 -5.26
N TYR A 129 -0.84 10.18 -5.73
CA TYR A 129 -0.75 9.64 -7.09
C TYR A 129 -1.61 8.39 -7.28
N SER A 130 -1.77 7.55 -6.26
CA SER A 130 -2.70 6.43 -6.30
C SER A 130 -4.14 6.92 -6.48
N TYR A 131 -4.56 7.89 -5.68
CA TYR A 131 -5.87 8.52 -5.81
C TYR A 131 -6.08 9.12 -7.21
N GLU A 132 -5.11 9.89 -7.72
CA GLU A 132 -5.21 10.52 -9.05
C GLU A 132 -5.32 9.49 -10.20
N ILE A 133 -4.71 8.33 -10.07
CA ILE A 133 -4.81 7.26 -11.06
C ILE A 133 -6.16 6.54 -10.94
N LEU A 134 -6.61 6.28 -9.71
CA LEU A 134 -7.78 5.43 -9.47
C LEU A 134 -9.11 6.18 -9.62
N LYS A 135 -9.18 7.49 -9.36
CA LYS A 135 -10.42 8.29 -9.40
C LYS A 135 -11.13 8.27 -10.76
N ASP A 136 -10.39 8.06 -11.85
CA ASP A 136 -10.93 8.02 -13.20
C ASP A 136 -11.39 6.60 -13.61
N MET A 137 -11.15 5.60 -12.76
CA MET A 137 -11.41 4.18 -13.03
C MET A 137 -12.36 3.53 -12.02
N ILE A 138 -12.40 4.04 -10.81
CA ILE A 138 -13.12 3.44 -9.68
C ILE A 138 -14.05 4.48 -9.08
N ASP A 139 -15.35 4.18 -9.03
CA ASP A 139 -16.36 5.00 -8.37
C ASP A 139 -16.69 4.43 -6.97
N ASP A 140 -15.67 4.03 -6.22
CA ASP A 140 -15.81 3.55 -4.84
C ASP A 140 -15.04 4.47 -3.89
N LYS A 141 -15.79 5.30 -3.16
CA LYS A 141 -15.24 6.29 -2.24
C LYS A 141 -14.33 5.70 -1.16
N LEU A 142 -14.63 4.49 -0.67
CA LEU A 142 -13.80 3.83 0.35
C LEU A 142 -12.42 3.47 -0.22
N ILE A 143 -12.39 2.86 -1.41
CA ILE A 143 -11.13 2.48 -2.07
C ILE A 143 -10.29 3.73 -2.35
N LEU A 144 -10.92 4.78 -2.85
CA LEU A 144 -10.28 6.06 -3.13
C LEU A 144 -9.76 6.75 -1.86
N ASP A 145 -10.52 6.69 -0.77
CA ASP A 145 -10.14 7.27 0.52
C ASP A 145 -8.95 6.53 1.13
N VAL A 146 -8.97 5.21 1.13
CA VAL A 146 -7.82 4.39 1.54
C VAL A 146 -6.59 4.72 0.69
N ALA A 147 -6.70 4.72 -0.63
CA ALA A 147 -5.58 5.00 -1.54
C ALA A 147 -4.94 6.37 -1.26
N ARG A 148 -5.76 7.38 -0.93
CA ARG A 148 -5.29 8.76 -0.69
C ARG A 148 -4.72 8.97 0.71
N ASN A 149 -5.26 8.29 1.72
CA ASN A 149 -5.08 8.66 3.12
C ASN A 149 -4.43 7.60 4.00
N HIS A 150 -4.02 6.44 3.46
CA HIS A 150 -3.44 5.32 4.23
C HIS A 150 -2.18 5.67 5.05
N HIS A 151 -1.51 6.78 4.76
CA HIS A 151 -0.37 7.26 5.54
C HIS A 151 -0.72 8.40 6.50
N LYS A 152 -1.96 8.92 6.44
CA LYS A 152 -2.38 10.05 7.27
C LYS A 152 -3.14 9.57 8.48
N ASP A 153 -3.03 10.28 9.61
CA ASP A 153 -3.93 10.05 10.72
C ASP A 153 -5.34 10.46 10.30
N ASN A 154 -6.29 9.57 10.46
CA ASN A 154 -7.64 9.74 9.98
C ASN A 154 -8.66 9.43 11.09
N LYS A 155 -9.78 10.17 11.10
CA LYS A 155 -10.91 9.92 12.02
C LYS A 155 -11.80 8.76 11.54
N ASN A 156 -11.66 8.34 10.29
CA ASN A 156 -12.37 7.20 9.72
C ASN A 156 -11.75 5.90 10.22
N ASP A 157 -12.51 5.12 10.96
CA ASP A 157 -12.05 3.85 11.56
C ASP A 157 -11.53 2.86 10.52
N ILE A 158 -12.14 2.83 9.33
CA ILE A 158 -11.73 1.94 8.25
C ILE A 158 -10.34 2.31 7.72
N VAL A 159 -10.09 3.62 7.49
CA VAL A 159 -8.78 4.09 7.02
C VAL A 159 -7.72 3.89 8.11
N SER A 160 -8.07 4.14 9.37
CA SER A 160 -7.17 3.92 10.52
C SER A 160 -6.84 2.44 10.71
N PHE A 161 -7.81 1.56 10.57
CA PHE A 161 -7.62 0.11 10.56
C PHE A 161 -6.66 -0.31 9.44
N PHE A 162 -6.93 0.15 8.21
CA PHE A 162 -6.07 -0.12 7.07
C PHE A 162 -4.64 0.34 7.32
N LYS A 163 -4.44 1.58 7.78
CA LYS A 163 -3.13 2.14 8.12
C LYS A 163 -2.38 1.26 9.13
N THR A 164 -3.09 0.76 10.14
CA THR A 164 -2.47 -0.11 11.16
C THR A 164 -1.90 -1.39 10.56
N ILE A 165 -2.57 -1.97 9.56
CA ILE A 165 -2.11 -3.19 8.88
C ILE A 165 -0.97 -2.87 7.92
N ASP A 166 -1.10 -1.81 7.11
CA ASP A 166 -0.04 -1.34 6.21
C ASP A 166 1.25 -1.05 6.97
N ASP A 167 1.15 -0.33 8.07
CA ASP A 167 2.28 -0.01 8.95
C ASP A 167 2.99 -1.25 9.52
N LYS A 168 2.31 -2.38 9.70
CA LYS A 168 2.94 -3.63 10.17
C LYS A 168 3.72 -4.36 9.08
N ASN A 169 3.25 -4.27 7.84
CA ASN A 169 3.76 -4.95 6.66
C ASN A 169 4.83 -4.15 5.94
#